data_ff7ee057adf51c5fa8675afa84bcbcd5
#
_entry.id   ff7ee057adf51c5fa8675afa84bcbcd5
#
_cell.length_a   1.000
_cell.length_b   1.000
_cell.length_c   1.000
_cell.angle_alpha   90.00
_cell.angle_beta   90.00
_cell.angle_gamma   90.00
#
_symmetry.space_group_name_H-M   'P 1'
#
loop_
_entity.id
_entity.type
_entity.pdbx_description
1 polymer ?
#
loop_
_entity_poly.entity_id
_entity_poly.type
_entity_poly.pdbx_seq_one_letter_code
_entity_poly.pdbx_strand_id
1 'polypeptide(L)'
;MFERQQSDQQKAREVMKDGGVVIYWRPGCPYCEALDSKLGELGDHATWVNIWEDPQAEAHVKSLNDGNATVPTVDTGDTHLVVADLVSRNKVKKLIENTLNSGGEA
;
A
#
# COMPACT_ATOMS: atom_id res chain seq x y z
N MET A 1 5.00 -16.06 -0.18
CA MET A 1 4.88 -15.33 -1.46
C MET A 1 3.52 -14.65 -1.54
N PHE A 2 3.49 -13.45 -2.12
CA PHE A 2 2.24 -12.72 -2.27
C PHE A 2 1.35 -13.36 -3.34
N GLU A 3 0.08 -13.54 -3.00
CA GLU A 3 -0.93 -14.01 -3.94
C GLU A 3 -1.93 -12.89 -4.26
N ARG A 4 -1.53 -11.64 -3.98
CA ARG A 4 -2.35 -10.48 -4.29
C ARG A 4 -2.26 -10.13 -5.76
N GLN A 5 -3.35 -9.62 -6.31
CA GLN A 5 -3.34 -9.10 -7.67
C GLN A 5 -2.41 -7.89 -7.70
N GLN A 6 -1.49 -7.86 -8.65
CA GLN A 6 -0.51 -6.80 -8.75
C GLN A 6 -0.97 -5.71 -9.71
N SER A 7 -0.58 -4.48 -9.40
CA SER A 7 -0.89 -3.30 -10.21
C SER A 7 0.40 -2.54 -10.52
N ASP A 8 0.26 -1.39 -11.15
CA ASP A 8 1.39 -0.53 -11.49
C ASP A 8 1.16 0.89 -10.96
N GLN A 9 2.15 1.76 -11.17
CA GLN A 9 2.08 3.12 -10.65
C GLN A 9 0.97 3.95 -11.32
N GLN A 10 0.68 3.71 -12.57
CA GLN A 10 -0.40 4.41 -13.25
C GLN A 10 -1.74 4.10 -12.59
N LYS A 11 -2.00 2.83 -12.31
CA LYS A 11 -3.21 2.40 -11.61
C LYS A 11 -3.23 2.93 -10.18
N ALA A 12 -2.08 2.96 -9.52
CA ALA A 12 -1.97 3.49 -8.17
C ALA A 12 -2.42 4.94 -8.10
N ARG A 13 -2.00 5.76 -9.07
CA ARG A 13 -2.40 7.17 -9.12
C ARG A 13 -3.91 7.31 -9.26
N GLU A 14 -4.53 6.48 -10.10
CA GLU A 14 -5.98 6.49 -10.28
C GLU A 14 -6.71 6.11 -8.99
N VAL A 15 -6.23 5.08 -8.31
CA VAL A 15 -6.81 4.61 -7.05
C VAL A 15 -6.73 5.70 -5.99
N MET A 16 -5.60 6.38 -5.88
CA MET A 16 -5.41 7.45 -4.90
C MET A 16 -6.30 8.65 -5.16
N LYS A 17 -6.59 8.96 -6.44
CA LYS A 17 -7.54 10.03 -6.78
C LYS A 17 -8.93 9.73 -6.25
N ASP A 18 -9.28 8.45 -6.18
CA ASP A 18 -10.59 8.01 -5.71
C ASP A 18 -10.61 7.73 -4.21
N GLY A 19 -9.54 8.09 -3.51
CA GLY A 19 -9.44 7.90 -2.07
C GLY A 19 -9.05 6.49 -1.64
N GLY A 20 -8.53 5.69 -2.56
CA GLY A 20 -8.12 4.32 -2.26
C GLY A 20 -6.75 4.23 -1.60
N VAL A 21 -6.42 3.03 -1.16
CA VAL A 21 -5.16 2.74 -0.45
C VAL A 21 -4.23 1.94 -1.35
N VAL A 22 -3.00 2.43 -1.50
CA VAL A 22 -1.97 1.77 -2.28
C VAL A 22 -0.87 1.27 -1.36
N ILE A 23 -0.45 0.03 -1.55
CA ILE A 23 0.61 -0.59 -0.76
C ILE A 23 1.76 -0.95 -1.68
N TYR A 24 2.90 -0.29 -1.47
CA TYR A 24 4.14 -0.57 -2.21
C TYR A 24 4.94 -1.61 -1.46
N TRP A 25 5.39 -2.63 -2.17
CA TRP A 25 6.10 -3.76 -1.58
C TRP A 25 7.18 -4.29 -2.53
N ARG A 26 7.98 -5.23 -2.05
CA ARG A 26 8.93 -5.99 -2.88
C ARG A 26 9.03 -7.42 -2.38
N PRO A 27 9.50 -8.35 -3.25
CA PRO A 27 9.75 -9.72 -2.81
C PRO A 27 10.83 -9.79 -1.74
N GLY A 28 10.72 -10.76 -0.85
CA GLY A 28 11.71 -10.97 0.20
C GLY A 28 11.69 -9.96 1.33
N CYS A 29 10.57 -9.24 1.48
CA CYS A 29 10.42 -8.22 2.52
C CYS A 29 9.59 -8.78 3.68
N PRO A 30 10.22 -9.09 4.84
CA PRO A 30 9.47 -9.66 5.97
C PRO A 30 8.37 -8.73 6.48
N TYR A 31 8.61 -7.42 6.48
CA TYR A 31 7.60 -6.46 6.91
C TYR A 31 6.42 -6.40 5.94
N CYS A 32 6.67 -6.60 4.66
CA CYS A 32 5.60 -6.67 3.66
C CYS A 32 4.74 -7.91 3.89
N GLU A 33 5.37 -9.03 4.19
CA GLU A 33 4.65 -10.28 4.45
C GLU A 33 3.86 -10.19 5.75
N ALA A 34 4.39 -9.52 6.76
CA ALA A 34 3.67 -9.30 8.02
C ALA A 34 2.42 -8.44 7.80
N LEU A 35 2.53 -7.42 6.95
CA LEU A 35 1.39 -6.58 6.61
C LEU A 35 0.34 -7.38 5.84
N ASP A 36 0.77 -8.16 4.86
CA ASP A 36 -0.12 -9.01 4.07
C ASP A 36 -0.92 -9.94 4.99
N SER A 37 -0.25 -10.60 5.93
CA SER A 37 -0.90 -11.51 6.87
C SER A 37 -1.87 -10.77 7.79
N LYS A 38 -1.48 -9.59 8.26
CA LYS A 38 -2.33 -8.79 9.16
C LYS A 38 -3.62 -8.36 8.49
N LEU A 39 -3.53 -7.98 7.23
CA LEU A 39 -4.70 -7.48 6.50
C LEU A 39 -5.67 -8.59 6.10
N GLY A 40 -5.15 -9.77 5.76
CA GLY A 40 -6.00 -10.87 5.33
C GLY A 40 -6.91 -10.43 4.18
N GLU A 41 -8.20 -10.68 4.30
CA GLU A 41 -9.17 -10.33 3.26
C GLU A 41 -9.27 -8.83 3.00
N LEU A 42 -9.02 -8.01 4.01
CA LEU A 42 -9.02 -6.55 3.83
C LEU A 42 -7.99 -6.11 2.81
N GLY A 43 -6.88 -6.83 2.70
CA GLY A 43 -5.85 -6.52 1.73
C GLY A 43 -6.31 -6.59 0.29
N ASP A 44 -7.38 -7.32 0.00
CA ASP A 44 -7.93 -7.40 -1.35
C ASP A 44 -8.56 -6.07 -1.79
N HIS A 45 -8.85 -5.18 -0.85
CA HIS A 45 -9.41 -3.86 -1.13
C HIS A 45 -8.34 -2.78 -1.28
N ALA A 46 -7.07 -3.15 -1.13
CA ALA A 46 -5.95 -2.25 -1.38
C ALA A 46 -5.34 -2.57 -2.75
N THR A 47 -4.58 -1.63 -3.26
CA THR A 47 -3.86 -1.81 -4.53
C THR A 47 -2.40 -2.09 -4.20
N TRP A 48 -1.87 -3.22 -4.66
CA TRP A 48 -0.51 -3.67 -4.35
C TRP A 48 0.40 -3.44 -5.55
N VAL A 49 1.51 -2.76 -5.33
CA VAL A 49 2.47 -2.45 -6.40
C VAL A 49 3.87 -2.92 -5.99
N ASN A 50 4.43 -3.83 -6.80
CA ASN A 50 5.79 -4.32 -6.60
C ASN A 50 6.78 -3.30 -7.20
N ILE A 51 7.56 -2.65 -6.34
CA ILE A 51 8.47 -1.59 -6.78
C ILE A 51 9.64 -2.12 -7.62
N TRP A 52 9.89 -3.42 -7.56
CA TRP A 52 10.95 -4.01 -8.39
C TRP A 52 10.50 -4.23 -9.83
N GLU A 53 9.20 -4.26 -10.08
CA GLU A 53 8.65 -4.45 -11.43
C GLU A 53 8.21 -3.15 -12.09
N ASP A 54 8.23 -2.05 -11.35
CA ASP A 54 7.79 -0.76 -11.88
C ASP A 54 8.72 0.35 -11.40
N PRO A 55 9.63 0.84 -12.26
CA PRO A 55 10.56 1.91 -11.89
C PRO A 55 9.87 3.20 -11.46
N GLN A 56 8.68 3.49 -11.99
CA GLN A 56 7.93 4.68 -11.59
C GLN A 56 7.42 4.54 -10.17
N ALA A 57 7.02 3.32 -9.78
CA ALA A 57 6.58 3.06 -8.41
C ALA A 57 7.75 3.20 -7.44
N GLU A 58 8.92 2.66 -7.81
CA GLU A 58 10.11 2.80 -6.97
C GLU A 58 10.48 4.27 -6.80
N ALA A 59 10.46 5.04 -7.88
CA ALA A 59 10.77 6.47 -7.82
C ALA A 59 9.77 7.21 -6.93
N HIS A 60 8.50 6.84 -6.98
CA HIS A 60 7.47 7.45 -6.13
C HIS A 60 7.74 7.18 -4.65
N VAL A 61 8.05 5.92 -4.31
CA VAL A 61 8.38 5.55 -2.92
C VAL A 61 9.59 6.34 -2.43
N LYS A 62 10.62 6.46 -3.27
CA LYS A 62 11.80 7.25 -2.91
C LYS A 62 11.46 8.71 -2.66
N SER A 63 10.52 9.27 -3.44
CA SER A 63 10.12 10.67 -3.26
C SER A 63 9.40 10.88 -1.93
N LEU A 64 8.74 9.86 -1.39
CA LEU A 64 8.05 9.94 -0.11
C LEU A 64 8.99 9.74 1.08
N ASN A 65 10.12 9.08 0.87
CA ASN A 65 11.01 8.61 1.95
C ASN A 65 12.44 9.14 1.82
N ASP A 66 12.59 10.40 1.42
CA ASP A 66 13.89 11.08 1.35
C ASP A 66 14.92 10.34 0.50
N GLY A 67 14.48 9.74 -0.60
CA GLY A 67 15.36 9.03 -1.52
C GLY A 67 15.52 7.55 -1.24
N ASN A 68 14.84 7.03 -0.24
CA ASN A 68 14.93 5.62 0.14
C ASN A 68 13.75 4.81 -0.41
N ALA A 69 14.06 3.66 -0.98
CA ALA A 69 13.02 2.74 -1.48
C ALA A 69 12.49 1.86 -0.35
N THR A 70 12.02 2.48 0.72
CA THR A 70 11.55 1.78 1.92
C THR A 70 10.20 1.13 1.67
N VAL A 71 10.07 -0.14 2.00
CA VAL A 71 8.80 -0.88 1.88
C VAL A 71 8.54 -1.67 3.16
N PRO A 72 7.28 -1.95 3.49
CA PRO A 72 6.10 -1.48 2.78
C PRO A 72 5.82 -0.01 3.08
N THR A 73 5.52 0.74 2.04
CA THR A 73 5.04 2.12 2.17
C THR A 73 3.60 2.14 1.70
N VAL A 74 2.72 2.74 2.50
CA VAL A 74 1.30 2.85 2.19
C VAL A 74 0.98 4.30 1.89
N ASP A 75 0.28 4.53 0.79
CA ASP A 75 -0.02 5.88 0.32
C ASP A 75 -1.50 5.96 -0.08
N THR A 76 -2.16 7.02 0.37
CA THR A 76 -3.56 7.29 0.01
C THR A 76 -3.71 8.56 -0.82
N GLY A 77 -2.60 9.21 -1.14
CA GLY A 77 -2.60 10.52 -1.79
C GLY A 77 -2.62 11.66 -0.79
N ASP A 78 -3.41 11.53 0.26
CA ASP A 78 -3.50 12.53 1.32
C ASP A 78 -2.49 12.28 2.45
N THR A 79 -2.14 11.02 2.66
CA THR A 79 -1.19 10.64 3.70
C THR A 79 -0.39 9.43 3.25
N HIS A 80 0.76 9.24 3.85
CA HIS A 80 1.57 8.05 3.60
C HIS A 80 2.30 7.65 4.88
N LEU A 81 2.66 6.38 4.98
CA LEU A 81 3.42 5.89 6.12
C LEU A 81 4.23 4.66 5.75
N VAL A 82 5.36 4.49 6.44
CA VAL A 82 6.14 3.25 6.37
C VAL A 82 5.60 2.31 7.44
N VAL A 83 5.40 1.06 7.07
CA VAL A 83 4.78 0.07 7.97
C VAL A 83 5.85 -0.90 8.47
N ALA A 84 6.15 -0.84 9.76
CA ALA A 84 7.22 -1.65 10.35
C ALA A 84 6.82 -2.34 11.65
N ASP A 85 5.71 -1.95 12.27
CA ASP A 85 5.31 -2.50 13.56
C ASP A 85 3.80 -2.74 13.62
N LEU A 86 3.33 -3.26 14.74
CA LEU A 86 1.91 -3.56 14.92
C LEU A 86 1.04 -2.31 14.84
N VAL A 87 1.54 -1.19 15.39
CA VAL A 87 0.77 0.06 15.39
C VAL A 87 0.56 0.55 13.97
N SER A 88 1.62 0.57 13.16
CA SER A 88 1.50 1.02 11.76
C SER A 88 0.66 0.05 10.93
N ARG A 89 0.77 -1.26 11.18
CA ARG A 89 -0.08 -2.25 10.50
C ARG A 89 -1.56 -2.03 10.83
N ASN A 90 -1.86 -1.72 12.08
CA ASN A 90 -3.24 -1.42 12.48
C ASN A 90 -3.77 -0.14 11.84
N LYS A 91 -2.90 0.86 11.65
CA LYS A 91 -3.28 2.09 10.94
C LYS A 91 -3.69 1.80 9.50
N VAL A 92 -2.93 0.93 8.83
CA VAL A 92 -3.26 0.54 7.44
C VAL A 92 -4.60 -0.16 7.39
N LYS A 93 -4.83 -1.09 8.32
CA LYS A 93 -6.09 -1.80 8.43
C LYS A 93 -7.25 -0.81 8.54
N LYS A 94 -7.09 0.19 9.41
CA LYS A 94 -8.11 1.22 9.62
C LYS A 94 -8.33 2.07 8.39
N LEU A 95 -7.26 2.43 7.67
CA LEU A 95 -7.38 3.19 6.44
C LEU A 95 -8.23 2.45 5.41
N ILE A 96 -8.00 1.14 5.26
CA ILE A 96 -8.77 0.34 4.32
C ILE A 96 -10.22 0.24 4.78
N GLU A 97 -10.46 0.00 6.07
CA GLU A 97 -11.82 -0.06 6.62
C GLU A 97 -12.57 1.25 6.37
N ASN A 98 -11.88 2.37 6.53
CA ASN A 98 -12.50 3.68 6.30
C ASN A 98 -12.92 3.86 4.83
N THR A 99 -12.12 3.37 3.89
CA THR A 99 -12.50 3.48 2.47
C THR A 99 -13.74 2.65 2.18
N LEU A 100 -13.86 1.47 2.78
CA LEU A 100 -15.02 0.62 2.60
C LEU A 100 -16.29 1.27 3.18
N ASN A 101 -16.17 1.87 4.35
CA ASN A 101 -17.29 2.53 4.99
C ASN A 101 -17.74 3.74 4.18
N SER A 102 -16.82 4.55 3.68
CA SER A 102 -17.13 5.71 2.86
C SER A 102 -17.81 5.31 1.55
N GLY A 103 -17.32 4.23 0.93
CA GLY A 103 -17.91 3.73 -0.31
C GLY A 103 -19.33 3.23 -0.11
N GLY A 104 -19.64 2.73 1.06
CA GLY A 104 -20.96 2.19 1.37
C GLY A 104 -22.03 3.23 1.51
N GLU A 105 -21.66 4.50 1.62
CA GLU A 105 -22.61 5.60 1.81
C GLU A 105 -22.96 6.32 0.52
N ALA A 106 -22.35 5.93 -0.54
CA ALA A 106 -22.54 6.59 -1.83
C ALA A 106 -23.98 6.41 -2.36
#